data_bf484c56c148d5c26f148d341a09002f
#
_entry.id   bf484c56c148d5c26f148d341a09002f
#
_cell.length_a   1.000
_cell.length_b   1.000
_cell.length_c   1.000
_cell.angle_alpha   90.00
_cell.angle_beta   90.00
_cell.angle_gamma   90.00
#
_symmetry.space_group_name_H-M   'P 1'
#
loop_
_entity.id
_entity.type
_entity.pdbx_description
1 polymer ?
#
loop_
_entity_poly.entity_id
_entity_poly.type
_entity_poly.pdbx_seq_one_letter_code
_entity_poly.pdbx_strand_id
1 'polypeptide(L)'
;ATRPYDGDIMQVKWGSSGDYQIIALAPWSVQEVYDLTIRAFNLAELYRVPVFVMSNAALAHLREDCRIPEEVDIVGRKKASGAPHFGTEGLAGVPSMASFGEGEGLIITGSTHDKFGYRKTQDPSIQKDLVDRLNEKVLSNAKEIIQTEEHFLKGAETVVVAYGLVARAALAAVKEARLGGINVGLLRLKTLWPFPKEEIRALRARRIIVPELNRGQLVREVERVTRVEVIYVNRVDGEVMGPGEILEAIKRG
;
A
#
# COMPACT_ATOMS: atom_id res chain seq x y z
N ALA A 1 18.11 2.39 21.09
CA ALA A 1 17.71 3.06 19.84
C ALA A 1 16.86 2.09 19.01
N THR A 2 15.80 2.58 18.42
CA THR A 2 14.97 1.80 17.49
C THR A 2 15.78 1.55 16.21
N ARG A 3 15.80 0.30 15.77
CA ARG A 3 16.48 -0.10 14.54
C ARG A 3 15.50 -0.20 13.37
N PRO A 4 15.94 0.05 12.11
CA PRO A 4 15.09 -0.10 10.95
C PRO A 4 14.65 -1.56 10.75
N TYR A 5 13.34 -1.75 10.58
CA TYR A 5 12.72 -3.04 10.34
C TYR A 5 11.34 -2.84 9.72
N ASP A 6 10.98 -3.63 8.72
CA ASP A 6 9.70 -3.55 8.00
C ASP A 6 8.85 -4.82 8.28
N GLY A 7 8.72 -5.18 9.56
CA GLY A 7 8.07 -6.42 9.99
C GLY A 7 6.55 -6.37 10.11
N ASP A 8 5.92 -5.25 9.88
CA ASP A 8 4.49 -4.98 10.10
C ASP A 8 3.65 -4.94 8.81
N ILE A 9 4.25 -5.27 7.66
CA ILE A 9 3.57 -5.26 6.34
C ILE A 9 2.34 -6.16 6.34
N MET A 10 2.48 -7.39 6.83
CA MET A 10 1.37 -8.34 6.89
C MET A 10 0.44 -8.06 8.08
N GLN A 11 0.94 -7.51 9.18
CA GLN A 11 0.13 -7.12 10.32
C GLN A 11 -0.88 -6.03 9.94
N VAL A 12 -0.46 -5.03 9.19
CA VAL A 12 -1.35 -3.96 8.70
C VAL A 12 -2.51 -4.53 7.87
N LYS A 13 -2.27 -5.58 7.09
CA LYS A 13 -3.30 -6.23 6.27
C LYS A 13 -4.14 -7.24 7.04
N TRP A 14 -3.50 -8.07 7.88
CA TRP A 14 -4.13 -9.25 8.46
C TRP A 14 -4.13 -9.26 10.00
N GLY A 15 -3.63 -8.22 10.64
CA GLY A 15 -3.42 -8.17 12.09
C GLY A 15 -4.68 -7.97 12.93
N SER A 16 -5.83 -7.79 12.30
CA SER A 16 -7.14 -7.73 12.96
C SER A 16 -8.00 -8.91 12.54
N SER A 17 -9.13 -9.11 13.20
CA SER A 17 -10.10 -10.14 12.85
C SER A 17 -11.04 -9.68 11.73
N GLY A 18 -11.36 -10.59 10.83
CA GLY A 18 -12.34 -10.36 9.78
C GLY A 18 -11.76 -10.01 8.42
N ASP A 19 -12.62 -10.14 7.43
CA ASP A 19 -12.30 -9.85 6.04
C ASP A 19 -12.54 -8.37 5.76
N TYR A 20 -11.47 -7.62 5.64
CA TYR A 20 -11.51 -6.18 5.36
C TYR A 20 -10.39 -5.77 4.40
N GLN A 21 -10.52 -4.58 3.83
CA GLN A 21 -9.45 -3.93 3.08
C GLN A 21 -8.99 -2.68 3.82
N ILE A 22 -7.70 -2.40 3.67
CA ILE A 22 -7.06 -1.16 4.11
C ILE A 22 -6.24 -0.58 2.97
N ILE A 23 -5.77 0.65 3.15
CA ILE A 23 -4.79 1.26 2.24
C ILE A 23 -3.49 1.44 3.00
N ALA A 24 -2.36 1.05 2.38
CA ALA A 24 -1.04 1.25 2.95
C ALA A 24 -0.07 1.81 1.91
N LEU A 25 0.56 2.92 2.24
CA LEU A 25 1.48 3.66 1.39
C LEU A 25 2.90 3.57 1.94
N ALA A 26 3.91 3.44 1.08
CA ALA A 26 5.30 3.26 1.47
C ALA A 26 6.20 4.37 0.89
N PRO A 27 6.44 5.45 1.64
CA PRO A 27 7.38 6.50 1.25
C PRO A 27 8.82 6.02 1.26
N TRP A 28 9.69 6.61 0.43
CA TRP A 28 11.13 6.31 0.41
C TRP A 28 12.02 7.52 0.75
N SER A 29 11.45 8.70 0.94
CA SER A 29 12.14 9.95 1.23
C SER A 29 11.35 10.82 2.18
N VAL A 30 11.99 11.82 2.77
CA VAL A 30 11.32 12.81 3.64
C VAL A 30 10.23 13.56 2.86
N GLN A 31 10.48 13.93 1.60
CA GLN A 31 9.46 14.55 0.75
C GLN A 31 8.25 13.64 0.58
N GLU A 32 8.45 12.35 0.34
CA GLU A 32 7.31 11.46 0.18
C GLU A 32 6.58 11.12 1.49
N VAL A 33 7.24 11.18 2.63
CA VAL A 33 6.52 11.12 3.92
C VAL A 33 5.51 12.26 4.00
N TYR A 34 5.90 13.47 3.59
CA TYR A 34 5.01 14.62 3.52
C TYR A 34 3.89 14.39 2.49
N ASP A 35 4.23 14.12 1.23
CA ASP A 35 3.28 14.02 0.12
C ASP A 35 2.28 12.87 0.33
N LEU A 36 2.77 11.69 0.74
CA LEU A 36 1.93 10.52 0.97
C LEU A 36 1.09 10.63 2.23
N THR A 37 1.49 11.46 3.21
CA THR A 37 0.63 11.76 4.37
C THR A 37 -0.60 12.56 3.94
N ILE A 38 -0.43 13.60 3.12
CA ILE A 38 -1.57 14.35 2.55
C ILE A 38 -2.45 13.41 1.73
N ARG A 39 -1.85 12.59 0.86
CA ARG A 39 -2.57 11.59 0.09
C ARG A 39 -3.32 10.59 0.98
N ALA A 40 -2.74 10.16 2.09
CA ALA A 40 -3.38 9.24 3.03
C ALA A 40 -4.66 9.83 3.63
N PHE A 41 -4.64 11.09 4.04
CA PHE A 41 -5.85 11.80 4.48
C PHE A 41 -6.89 11.88 3.36
N ASN A 42 -6.50 12.24 2.15
CA ASN A 42 -7.40 12.32 1.02
C ASN A 42 -8.03 10.96 0.68
N LEU A 43 -7.24 9.88 0.67
CA LEU A 43 -7.75 8.53 0.45
C LEU A 43 -8.68 8.06 1.58
N ALA A 44 -8.35 8.40 2.84
CA ALA A 44 -9.19 8.06 3.98
C ALA A 44 -10.57 8.74 3.90
N GLU A 45 -10.63 10.00 3.47
CA GLU A 45 -11.90 10.71 3.25
C GLU A 45 -12.65 10.20 2.01
N LEU A 46 -11.94 9.95 0.89
CA LEU A 46 -12.55 9.45 -0.35
C LEU A 46 -13.16 8.06 -0.18
N TYR A 47 -12.47 7.15 0.50
CA TYR A 47 -12.88 5.73 0.60
C TYR A 47 -13.43 5.35 1.95
N ARG A 48 -13.39 6.25 2.96
CA ARG A 48 -13.83 5.97 4.33
C ARG A 48 -13.23 4.66 4.85
N VAL A 49 -11.89 4.57 4.82
CA VAL A 49 -11.12 3.39 5.22
C VAL A 49 -9.85 3.84 5.92
N PRO A 50 -9.32 3.07 6.89
CA PRO A 50 -8.00 3.37 7.46
C PRO A 50 -6.92 3.37 6.39
N VAL A 51 -6.02 4.37 6.45
CA VAL A 51 -4.86 4.48 5.56
C VAL A 51 -3.60 4.54 6.41
N PHE A 52 -2.63 3.69 6.11
CA PHE A 52 -1.36 3.61 6.80
C PHE A 52 -0.26 4.23 5.94
N VAL A 53 0.61 5.00 6.57
CA VAL A 53 1.88 5.44 5.98
C VAL A 53 2.98 4.60 6.62
N MET A 54 3.53 3.66 5.84
CA MET A 54 4.50 2.66 6.31
C MET A 54 5.91 3.23 6.22
N SER A 55 6.47 3.61 7.35
CA SER A 55 7.80 4.20 7.44
C SER A 55 8.61 3.48 8.50
N ASN A 56 9.87 3.10 8.20
CA ASN A 56 10.75 2.53 9.20
C ASN A 56 11.55 3.60 9.96
N ALA A 57 12.25 3.19 11.03
CA ALA A 57 12.99 4.09 11.89
C ALA A 57 14.10 4.87 11.15
N ALA A 58 14.75 4.26 10.16
CA ALA A 58 15.80 4.94 9.39
C ALA A 58 15.21 6.12 8.60
N LEU A 59 14.11 5.91 7.90
CA LEU A 59 13.43 6.99 7.16
C LEU A 59 12.87 8.05 8.12
N ALA A 60 12.29 7.64 9.25
CA ALA A 60 11.71 8.55 10.24
C ALA A 60 12.74 9.49 10.89
N HIS A 61 14.01 9.10 10.95
CA HIS A 61 15.11 9.91 11.45
C HIS A 61 15.93 10.62 10.37
N LEU A 62 15.61 10.39 9.10
CA LEU A 62 16.32 10.99 7.99
C LEU A 62 16.09 12.51 7.94
N ARG A 63 17.11 13.25 7.52
CA ARG A 63 17.03 14.69 7.26
C ARG A 63 17.37 14.93 5.80
N GLU A 64 16.42 15.46 5.07
CA GLU A 64 16.57 15.80 3.65
C GLU A 64 15.85 17.11 3.39
N ASP A 65 16.21 17.78 2.29
CA ASP A 65 15.44 18.92 1.80
C ASP A 65 14.02 18.50 1.50
N CYS A 66 13.07 19.30 1.97
CA CYS A 66 11.64 19.06 1.77
C CYS A 66 10.98 20.34 1.25
N ARG A 67 10.32 20.23 0.12
CA ARG A 67 9.51 21.31 -0.43
C ARG A 67 8.10 21.22 0.15
N ILE A 68 7.72 22.26 0.86
CA ILE A 68 6.36 22.44 1.38
C ILE A 68 5.65 23.46 0.47
N PRO A 69 4.67 23.06 -0.33
CA PRO A 69 3.90 23.98 -1.18
C PRO A 69 3.03 24.89 -0.31
N GLU A 70 2.70 26.06 -0.84
CA GLU A 70 1.80 27.01 -0.15
C GLU A 70 0.37 26.48 -0.08
N GLU A 71 -0.04 25.70 -1.09
CA GLU A 71 -1.36 25.08 -1.17
C GLU A 71 -1.22 23.58 -1.44
N VAL A 72 -2.12 22.79 -0.88
CA VAL A 72 -2.23 21.35 -1.11
C VAL A 72 -3.68 20.99 -1.44
N ASP A 73 -3.85 20.02 -2.32
CA ASP A 73 -5.17 19.49 -2.67
C ASP A 73 -5.74 18.69 -1.49
N ILE A 74 -6.80 19.21 -0.89
CA ILE A 74 -7.53 18.55 0.20
C ILE A 74 -8.88 18.09 -0.31
N VAL A 75 -9.11 16.81 -0.19
CA VAL A 75 -10.38 16.16 -0.54
C VAL A 75 -11.22 15.95 0.71
N GLY A 76 -12.44 16.50 0.72
CA GLY A 76 -13.42 16.22 1.77
C GLY A 76 -14.25 14.97 1.46
N ARG A 77 -14.75 14.33 2.53
CA ARG A 77 -15.68 13.21 2.34
C ARG A 77 -16.98 13.64 1.67
N LYS A 78 -17.58 12.73 0.94
CA LYS A 78 -18.91 12.93 0.38
C LYS A 78 -19.92 13.06 1.52
N LYS A 79 -20.60 14.21 1.60
CA LYS A 79 -21.66 14.46 2.56
C LYS A 79 -23.04 14.40 1.91
N ALA A 80 -24.04 13.93 2.64
CA ALA A 80 -25.43 14.02 2.27
C ALA A 80 -26.30 13.90 3.53
N SER A 81 -27.38 14.68 3.59
CA SER A 81 -28.36 14.64 4.66
C SER A 81 -29.40 13.54 4.37
N GLY A 82 -29.84 12.84 5.41
CA GLY A 82 -30.90 11.82 5.32
C GLY A 82 -30.55 10.58 4.49
N ALA A 83 -29.35 10.47 3.97
CA ALA A 83 -28.92 9.32 3.16
C ALA A 83 -28.51 8.13 4.05
N PRO A 84 -28.51 6.91 3.52
CA PRO A 84 -27.91 5.80 4.24
C PRO A 84 -26.39 6.01 4.34
N HIS A 85 -25.86 6.13 5.58
CA HIS A 85 -24.47 6.45 5.83
C HIS A 85 -23.53 5.25 5.80
N PHE A 86 -24.05 4.03 5.69
CA PHE A 86 -23.30 2.78 5.71
C PHE A 86 -23.58 1.86 4.53
N GLY A 87 -24.22 2.35 3.48
CA GLY A 87 -24.49 1.59 2.28
C GLY A 87 -24.75 2.47 1.06
N THR A 88 -24.60 1.86 -0.11
CA THR A 88 -24.94 2.43 -1.42
C THR A 88 -25.82 1.45 -2.18
N GLU A 89 -26.27 1.78 -3.39
CA GLU A 89 -27.00 0.84 -4.25
C GLU A 89 -26.12 -0.31 -4.75
N GLY A 90 -24.79 -0.13 -4.78
CA GLY A 90 -23.82 -1.15 -5.17
C GLY A 90 -22.71 -1.34 -4.14
N LEU A 91 -21.98 -2.44 -4.24
CA LEU A 91 -20.92 -2.82 -3.29
C LEU A 91 -19.68 -1.92 -3.40
N ALA A 92 -19.34 -1.48 -4.62
CA ALA A 92 -18.14 -0.65 -4.88
C ALA A 92 -18.28 0.81 -4.42
N GLY A 93 -19.50 1.27 -4.16
CA GLY A 93 -19.78 2.64 -3.79
C GLY A 93 -19.27 3.03 -2.40
N VAL A 94 -18.85 4.28 -2.26
CA VAL A 94 -18.50 4.88 -0.97
C VAL A 94 -19.71 5.64 -0.44
N PRO A 95 -20.29 5.22 0.69
CA PRO A 95 -21.46 5.92 1.26
C PRO A 95 -21.09 7.35 1.67
N SER A 96 -22.01 8.28 1.50
CA SER A 96 -21.90 9.61 2.11
C SER A 96 -22.00 9.51 3.63
N MET A 97 -21.41 10.45 4.35
CA MET A 97 -21.52 10.53 5.81
C MET A 97 -21.46 11.99 6.24
N ALA A 98 -22.41 12.41 7.04
CA ALA A 98 -22.36 13.71 7.69
C ALA A 98 -21.23 13.80 8.73
N SER A 99 -20.77 15.00 9.03
CA SER A 99 -19.83 15.21 10.14
C SER A 99 -20.56 15.28 11.46
N PHE A 100 -19.90 14.85 12.52
CA PHE A 100 -20.43 15.02 13.87
C PHE A 100 -20.59 16.51 14.17
N GLY A 101 -21.72 16.89 14.76
CA GLY A 101 -22.05 18.29 15.09
C GLY A 101 -22.74 19.07 13.99
N GLU A 102 -22.98 18.50 12.79
CA GLU A 102 -23.69 19.17 11.69
C GLU A 102 -25.22 18.94 11.71
N GLY A 103 -25.79 18.52 12.85
CA GLY A 103 -27.24 18.39 13.02
C GLY A 103 -27.83 17.06 12.57
N GLU A 104 -27.03 16.12 12.04
CA GLU A 104 -27.46 14.79 11.65
C GLU A 104 -27.36 13.79 12.82
N GLY A 105 -28.43 13.05 13.05
CA GLY A 105 -28.44 11.93 14.00
C GLY A 105 -27.80 10.68 13.39
N LEU A 106 -26.54 10.41 13.74
CA LEU A 106 -25.82 9.24 13.25
C LEU A 106 -25.84 8.09 14.27
N ILE A 107 -26.17 6.89 13.83
CA ILE A 107 -26.04 5.67 14.60
C ILE A 107 -24.74 5.01 14.21
N ILE A 108 -23.78 4.94 15.13
CA ILE A 108 -22.45 4.35 14.92
C ILE A 108 -22.32 3.10 15.78
N THR A 109 -21.98 1.97 15.16
CA THR A 109 -21.75 0.70 15.85
C THR A 109 -20.64 -0.10 15.19
N GLY A 110 -19.89 -0.87 15.98
CA GLY A 110 -18.93 -1.87 15.49
C GLY A 110 -19.55 -3.25 15.23
N SER A 111 -20.85 -3.44 15.54
CA SER A 111 -21.56 -4.69 15.28
C SER A 111 -22.09 -4.72 13.84
N THR A 112 -22.52 -5.91 13.38
CA THR A 112 -23.26 -6.07 12.12
C THR A 112 -24.44 -5.11 12.08
N HIS A 113 -24.52 -4.28 11.06
CA HIS A 113 -25.49 -3.21 10.90
C HIS A 113 -25.93 -3.06 9.44
N ASP A 114 -27.12 -2.54 9.26
CA ASP A 114 -27.67 -2.21 7.95
C ASP A 114 -27.10 -0.89 7.39
N LYS A 115 -27.55 -0.51 6.21
CA LYS A 115 -27.11 0.71 5.52
C LYS A 115 -27.38 2.02 6.28
N PHE A 116 -28.24 2.00 7.28
CA PHE A 116 -28.53 3.16 8.14
C PHE A 116 -27.78 3.14 9.48
N GLY A 117 -27.04 2.08 9.77
CA GLY A 117 -26.31 1.90 11.02
C GLY A 117 -27.08 1.15 12.10
N TYR A 118 -28.31 0.69 11.82
CA TYR A 118 -29.07 -0.09 12.79
C TYR A 118 -28.50 -1.51 12.93
N ARG A 119 -28.28 -1.92 14.18
CA ARG A 119 -27.74 -3.23 14.50
C ARG A 119 -28.66 -4.36 14.03
N LYS A 120 -28.12 -5.32 13.26
CA LYS A 120 -28.83 -6.45 12.65
C LYS A 120 -28.03 -7.75 12.76
N THR A 121 -27.57 -8.09 13.96
CA THR A 121 -26.66 -9.23 14.19
C THR A 121 -27.27 -10.61 13.95
N GLN A 122 -28.57 -10.70 13.80
CA GLN A 122 -29.28 -11.96 13.55
C GLN A 122 -29.57 -12.21 12.06
N ASP A 123 -29.21 -11.28 11.18
CA ASP A 123 -29.48 -11.39 9.76
C ASP A 123 -28.18 -11.71 8.97
N PRO A 124 -28.05 -12.97 8.46
CA PRO A 124 -26.85 -13.38 7.72
C PRO A 124 -26.67 -12.60 6.40
N SER A 125 -27.74 -12.13 5.79
CA SER A 125 -27.66 -11.38 4.53
C SER A 125 -27.02 -10.01 4.76
N ILE A 126 -27.38 -9.32 5.83
CA ILE A 126 -26.79 -8.03 6.21
C ILE A 126 -25.31 -8.19 6.60
N GLN A 127 -24.95 -9.29 7.28
CA GLN A 127 -23.55 -9.58 7.59
C GLN A 127 -22.74 -9.77 6.28
N LYS A 128 -23.27 -10.55 5.34
CA LYS A 128 -22.62 -10.76 4.05
C LYS A 128 -22.46 -9.44 3.28
N ASP A 129 -23.51 -8.65 3.17
CA ASP A 129 -23.50 -7.38 2.44
C ASP A 129 -22.53 -6.38 3.06
N LEU A 130 -22.41 -6.35 4.41
CA LEU A 130 -21.46 -5.52 5.12
C LEU A 130 -20.02 -5.91 4.76
N VAL A 131 -19.67 -7.21 4.84
CA VAL A 131 -18.32 -7.71 4.54
C VAL A 131 -17.99 -7.49 3.06
N ASP A 132 -18.89 -7.84 2.15
CA ASP A 132 -18.67 -7.65 0.72
C ASP A 132 -18.45 -6.17 0.40
N ARG A 133 -19.24 -5.26 0.94
CA ARG A 133 -19.10 -3.82 0.74
C ARG A 133 -17.78 -3.26 1.28
N LEU A 134 -17.35 -3.71 2.46
CA LEU A 134 -16.06 -3.27 3.04
C LEU A 134 -14.87 -3.66 2.15
N ASN A 135 -14.98 -4.79 1.45
CA ASN A 135 -13.97 -5.26 0.51
C ASN A 135 -14.09 -4.57 -0.85
N GLU A 136 -15.24 -4.64 -1.50
CA GLU A 136 -15.45 -4.16 -2.86
C GLU A 136 -15.26 -2.64 -2.99
N LYS A 137 -15.59 -1.89 -1.97
CA LYS A 137 -15.33 -0.45 -1.89
C LYS A 137 -13.87 -0.08 -2.18
N VAL A 138 -12.91 -0.90 -1.76
CA VAL A 138 -11.48 -0.67 -2.00
C VAL A 138 -11.00 -1.42 -3.24
N LEU A 139 -11.38 -2.68 -3.40
CA LEU A 139 -10.88 -3.52 -4.50
C LEU A 139 -11.36 -3.07 -5.88
N SER A 140 -12.61 -2.66 -6.00
CA SER A 140 -13.15 -2.13 -7.25
C SER A 140 -12.56 -0.78 -7.65
N ASN A 141 -12.03 -0.03 -6.68
CA ASN A 141 -11.35 1.25 -6.90
C ASN A 141 -9.81 1.12 -6.83
N ALA A 142 -9.27 -0.09 -6.88
CA ALA A 142 -7.84 -0.33 -6.70
C ALA A 142 -6.97 0.44 -7.71
N LYS A 143 -7.42 0.61 -8.96
CA LYS A 143 -6.67 1.34 -10.00
C LYS A 143 -6.44 2.82 -9.65
N GLU A 144 -7.37 3.45 -8.95
CA GLU A 144 -7.26 4.85 -8.50
C GLU A 144 -6.40 4.97 -7.23
N ILE A 145 -6.33 3.89 -6.44
CA ILE A 145 -5.61 3.85 -5.16
C ILE A 145 -4.15 3.47 -5.37
N ILE A 146 -3.89 2.46 -6.21
CA ILE A 146 -2.56 1.91 -6.43
C ILE A 146 -1.67 2.91 -7.15
N GLN A 147 -0.47 3.10 -6.61
CA GLN A 147 0.61 3.81 -7.27
C GLN A 147 1.88 2.95 -7.24
N THR A 148 2.49 2.83 -8.39
CA THR A 148 3.82 2.25 -8.58
C THR A 148 4.70 3.22 -9.37
N GLU A 149 5.99 2.99 -9.35
CA GLU A 149 6.95 3.76 -10.11
C GLU A 149 7.90 2.81 -10.83
N GLU A 150 8.08 3.03 -12.13
CA GLU A 150 8.84 2.16 -13.01
C GLU A 150 10.18 2.78 -13.38
N HIS A 151 11.26 2.03 -13.20
CA HIS A 151 12.59 2.43 -13.65
C HIS A 151 13.20 1.32 -14.51
N PHE A 152 13.52 1.65 -15.75
CA PHE A 152 14.21 0.76 -16.70
C PHE A 152 13.50 -0.59 -16.96
N LEU A 153 12.17 -0.67 -16.84
CA LEU A 153 11.43 -1.92 -17.03
C LEU A 153 11.38 -2.40 -18.48
N LYS A 154 11.44 -1.47 -19.44
CA LYS A 154 11.33 -1.83 -20.87
C LYS A 154 12.45 -2.79 -21.28
N GLY A 155 12.07 -4.03 -21.58
CA GLY A 155 12.97 -5.09 -22.03
C GLY A 155 13.84 -5.68 -20.91
N ALA A 156 13.60 -5.38 -19.64
CA ALA A 156 14.35 -5.94 -18.52
C ALA A 156 14.09 -7.45 -18.38
N GLU A 157 15.15 -8.25 -18.29
CA GLU A 157 15.06 -9.70 -18.06
C GLU A 157 14.97 -10.03 -16.56
N THR A 158 15.52 -9.17 -15.73
CA THR A 158 15.39 -9.21 -14.26
C THR A 158 14.68 -7.95 -13.79
N VAL A 159 13.74 -8.09 -12.86
CA VAL A 159 13.08 -6.94 -12.25
C VAL A 159 13.22 -7.01 -10.74
N VAL A 160 13.69 -5.93 -10.15
CA VAL A 160 13.64 -5.75 -8.68
C VAL A 160 12.27 -5.18 -8.34
N VAL A 161 11.56 -5.78 -7.39
CA VAL A 161 10.30 -5.25 -6.83
C VAL A 161 10.59 -4.82 -5.40
N ALA A 162 10.51 -3.53 -5.11
CA ALA A 162 10.89 -2.98 -3.82
C ALA A 162 9.98 -1.85 -3.36
N TYR A 163 9.98 -1.56 -2.06
CA TYR A 163 9.19 -0.49 -1.44
C TYR A 163 10.01 0.25 -0.36
N GLY A 164 9.47 1.37 0.11
CA GLY A 164 10.07 2.13 1.20
C GLY A 164 11.53 2.50 0.96
N LEU A 165 12.29 2.62 2.04
CA LEU A 165 13.70 3.02 1.96
C LEU A 165 14.56 2.03 1.16
N VAL A 166 14.24 0.74 1.20
CA VAL A 166 14.96 -0.31 0.44
C VAL A 166 14.89 -0.07 -1.07
N ALA A 167 13.81 0.52 -1.58
CA ALA A 167 13.69 0.85 -2.99
C ALA A 167 14.72 1.88 -3.46
N ARG A 168 15.24 2.74 -2.59
CA ARG A 168 16.36 3.66 -2.93
C ARG A 168 17.65 2.89 -3.17
N ALA A 169 17.96 1.95 -2.28
CA ALA A 169 19.11 1.06 -2.45
C ALA A 169 18.97 0.21 -3.72
N ALA A 170 17.75 -0.29 -3.97
CA ALA A 170 17.44 -1.05 -5.18
C ALA A 170 17.65 -0.21 -6.46
N LEU A 171 17.22 1.05 -6.47
CA LEU A 171 17.44 1.92 -7.63
C LEU A 171 18.93 2.17 -7.90
N ALA A 172 19.73 2.36 -6.85
CA ALA A 172 21.19 2.52 -6.98
C ALA A 172 21.82 1.23 -7.52
N ALA A 173 21.46 0.06 -6.99
CA ALA A 173 21.92 -1.24 -7.48
C ALA A 173 21.55 -1.49 -8.94
N VAL A 174 20.31 -1.18 -9.32
CA VAL A 174 19.84 -1.31 -10.72
C VAL A 174 20.63 -0.41 -11.66
N LYS A 175 20.87 0.85 -11.28
CA LYS A 175 21.69 1.77 -12.09
C LYS A 175 23.10 1.25 -12.27
N GLU A 176 23.75 0.77 -11.22
CA GLU A 176 25.09 0.20 -11.27
C GLU A 176 25.15 -1.08 -12.12
N ALA A 177 24.21 -1.98 -11.94
CA ALA A 177 24.12 -3.20 -12.74
C ALA A 177 23.98 -2.90 -14.25
N ARG A 178 23.17 -1.90 -14.58
CA ARG A 178 23.00 -1.45 -15.99
C ARG A 178 24.26 -0.84 -16.57
N LEU A 179 25.04 -0.09 -15.80
CA LEU A 179 26.35 0.39 -16.24
C LEU A 179 27.31 -0.78 -16.52
N GLY A 180 27.15 -1.89 -15.79
CA GLY A 180 27.85 -3.17 -16.06
C GLY A 180 27.24 -4.02 -17.18
N GLY A 181 26.24 -3.52 -17.94
CA GLY A 181 25.62 -4.22 -19.07
C GLY A 181 24.52 -5.21 -18.72
N ILE A 182 24.11 -5.28 -17.43
CA ILE A 182 23.03 -6.20 -17.01
C ILE A 182 21.66 -5.56 -17.29
N ASN A 183 20.78 -6.29 -17.96
CA ASN A 183 19.46 -5.80 -18.34
C ASN A 183 18.43 -6.00 -17.20
N VAL A 184 18.43 -5.09 -16.25
CA VAL A 184 17.61 -5.11 -15.03
C VAL A 184 16.79 -3.84 -14.89
N GLY A 185 15.56 -3.95 -14.35
CA GLY A 185 14.68 -2.83 -14.03
C GLY A 185 14.22 -2.87 -12.57
N LEU A 186 13.53 -1.82 -12.14
CA LEU A 186 12.91 -1.70 -10.82
C LEU A 186 11.43 -1.34 -11.00
N LEU A 187 10.56 -2.13 -10.38
CA LEU A 187 9.19 -1.75 -10.06
C LEU A 187 9.14 -1.36 -8.58
N ARG A 188 8.97 -0.08 -8.32
CA ARG A 188 8.81 0.43 -6.97
C ARG A 188 7.34 0.49 -6.59
N LEU A 189 7.00 -0.07 -5.43
CA LEU A 189 5.64 -0.02 -4.89
C LEU A 189 5.51 1.19 -3.94
N LYS A 190 4.69 2.17 -4.33
CA LYS A 190 4.29 3.29 -3.47
C LYS A 190 3.04 2.93 -2.65
N THR A 191 2.20 2.06 -3.18
CA THR A 191 1.07 1.44 -2.48
C THR A 191 1.38 -0.04 -2.23
N LEU A 192 1.27 -0.49 -0.98
CA LEU A 192 1.43 -1.90 -0.59
C LEU A 192 0.08 -2.61 -0.52
N TRP A 193 -0.93 -1.91 -0.02
CA TRP A 193 -2.31 -2.39 0.05
C TRP A 193 -3.28 -1.33 -0.47
N PRO A 194 -4.24 -1.69 -1.32
CA PRO A 194 -4.39 -3.00 -1.97
C PRO A 194 -3.14 -3.39 -2.77
N PHE A 195 -2.84 -4.71 -2.78
CA PHE A 195 -1.61 -5.19 -3.42
C PHE A 195 -1.65 -4.99 -4.95
N PRO A 196 -0.60 -4.43 -5.58
CA PRO A 196 -0.54 -4.10 -7.00
C PRO A 196 -0.32 -5.35 -7.87
N LYS A 197 -1.28 -6.27 -7.82
CA LYS A 197 -1.19 -7.59 -8.47
C LYS A 197 -1.12 -7.52 -9.99
N GLU A 198 -1.82 -6.57 -10.59
CA GLU A 198 -1.86 -6.46 -12.06
C GLU A 198 -0.56 -5.87 -12.60
N GLU A 199 0.05 -4.92 -11.89
CA GLU A 199 1.34 -4.33 -12.20
C GLU A 199 2.45 -5.40 -12.15
N ILE A 200 2.41 -6.29 -11.14
CA ILE A 200 3.37 -7.39 -11.02
C ILE A 200 3.13 -8.45 -12.10
N ARG A 201 1.88 -8.80 -12.40
CA ARG A 201 1.53 -9.73 -13.48
C ARG A 201 1.93 -9.23 -14.86
N ALA A 202 1.95 -7.92 -15.06
CA ALA A 202 2.33 -7.30 -16.31
C ALA A 202 3.85 -7.34 -16.58
N LEU A 203 4.68 -7.64 -15.57
CA LEU A 203 6.13 -7.73 -15.73
C LEU A 203 6.51 -8.83 -16.72
N ARG A 204 7.34 -8.48 -17.72
CA ARG A 204 7.86 -9.39 -18.75
C ARG A 204 9.25 -9.92 -18.40
N ALA A 205 9.52 -10.10 -17.12
CA ALA A 205 10.79 -10.58 -16.62
C ALA A 205 10.88 -12.11 -16.61
N ARG A 206 12.10 -12.65 -16.64
CA ARG A 206 12.38 -14.06 -16.39
C ARG A 206 12.44 -14.38 -14.90
N ARG A 207 12.85 -13.38 -14.10
CA ARG A 207 12.92 -13.48 -12.64
C ARG A 207 12.66 -12.14 -11.97
N ILE A 208 12.19 -12.23 -10.74
CA ILE A 208 11.93 -11.07 -9.87
C ILE A 208 12.79 -11.20 -8.61
N ILE A 209 13.41 -10.10 -8.19
CA ILE A 209 14.17 -10.01 -6.94
C ILE A 209 13.39 -9.11 -6.00
N VAL A 210 13.15 -9.58 -4.76
CA VAL A 210 12.42 -8.81 -3.74
C VAL A 210 13.30 -8.58 -2.53
N PRO A 211 13.92 -7.38 -2.39
CA PRO A 211 14.69 -7.03 -1.20
C PRO A 211 13.76 -6.48 -0.10
N GLU A 212 13.91 -7.03 1.13
CA GLU A 212 13.09 -6.64 2.29
C GLU A 212 13.88 -6.59 3.60
N LEU A 213 13.51 -5.67 4.50
CA LEU A 213 14.01 -5.63 5.88
C LEU A 213 13.13 -6.46 6.83
N ASN A 214 12.78 -7.67 6.41
CA ASN A 214 12.01 -8.64 7.18
C ASN A 214 12.29 -10.06 6.66
N ARG A 215 11.56 -11.05 7.14
CA ARG A 215 11.71 -12.46 6.74
C ARG A 215 10.83 -12.84 5.55
N GLY A 216 10.70 -11.97 4.56
CA GLY A 216 9.94 -12.24 3.34
C GLY A 216 8.43 -12.15 3.58
N GLN A 217 7.93 -10.95 3.86
CA GLN A 217 6.49 -10.71 3.99
C GLN A 217 5.86 -10.37 2.64
N LEU A 218 6.41 -9.37 1.93
CA LEU A 218 5.86 -8.96 0.63
C LEU A 218 6.22 -9.95 -0.49
N VAL A 219 7.38 -10.59 -0.43
CA VAL A 219 7.80 -11.59 -1.43
C VAL A 219 6.75 -12.67 -1.63
N ARG A 220 6.08 -13.11 -0.57
CA ARG A 220 5.01 -14.12 -0.64
C ARG A 220 3.81 -13.64 -1.45
N GLU A 221 3.49 -12.35 -1.40
CA GLU A 221 2.43 -11.76 -2.22
C GLU A 221 2.87 -11.65 -3.69
N VAL A 222 4.14 -11.38 -3.94
CA VAL A 222 4.73 -11.40 -5.29
C VAL A 222 4.66 -12.82 -5.85
N GLU A 223 5.13 -13.83 -5.12
CA GLU A 223 5.07 -15.24 -5.51
C GLU A 223 3.64 -15.71 -5.81
N ARG A 224 2.67 -15.28 -5.02
CA ARG A 224 1.26 -15.63 -5.19
C ARG A 224 0.67 -15.14 -6.52
N VAL A 225 1.18 -14.07 -7.11
CA VAL A 225 0.59 -13.45 -8.29
C VAL A 225 1.40 -13.62 -9.57
N THR A 226 2.64 -14.08 -9.48
CA THR A 226 3.50 -14.37 -10.64
C THR A 226 3.81 -15.86 -10.79
N ARG A 227 4.28 -16.25 -11.96
CA ARG A 227 4.78 -17.61 -12.25
C ARG A 227 6.27 -17.64 -12.58
N VAL A 228 6.93 -16.50 -12.56
CA VAL A 228 8.36 -16.42 -12.78
C VAL A 228 9.12 -16.72 -11.48
N GLU A 229 10.39 -17.05 -11.60
CA GLU A 229 11.25 -17.24 -10.43
C GLU A 229 11.28 -15.97 -9.57
N VAL A 230 11.07 -16.13 -8.26
CA VAL A 230 11.16 -15.03 -7.30
C VAL A 230 12.31 -15.31 -6.33
N ILE A 231 13.28 -14.41 -6.32
CA ILE A 231 14.43 -14.44 -5.41
C ILE A 231 14.21 -13.40 -4.33
N TYR A 232 14.22 -13.82 -3.08
CA TYR A 232 14.15 -12.84 -2.02
C TYR A 232 15.51 -12.58 -1.38
N VAL A 233 15.76 -11.31 -1.07
CA VAL A 233 16.96 -10.82 -0.41
C VAL A 233 16.52 -10.16 0.88
N ASN A 234 16.83 -10.77 2.01
CA ASN A 234 16.34 -10.28 3.29
C ASN A 234 17.45 -9.85 4.24
N ARG A 235 17.14 -8.85 5.06
CA ARG A 235 17.97 -8.42 6.18
C ARG A 235 17.11 -8.22 7.42
N VAL A 236 17.57 -8.73 8.56
CA VAL A 236 16.79 -8.73 9.82
C VAL A 236 17.62 -8.35 11.05
N ASP A 237 18.83 -7.86 10.84
CA ASP A 237 19.77 -7.47 11.90
C ASP A 237 19.54 -6.03 12.42
N GLY A 238 18.54 -5.35 11.86
CA GLY A 238 18.23 -3.97 12.22
C GLY A 238 19.15 -2.93 11.59
N GLU A 239 19.83 -3.28 10.50
CA GLU A 239 20.60 -2.35 9.67
C GLU A 239 19.86 -2.11 8.35
N VAL A 240 20.13 -0.97 7.71
CA VAL A 240 19.59 -0.70 6.37
C VAL A 240 20.29 -1.57 5.33
N MET A 241 19.53 -2.05 4.36
CA MET A 241 20.08 -2.79 3.22
C MET A 241 20.78 -1.84 2.28
N GLY A 242 22.05 -2.12 1.98
CA GLY A 242 22.83 -1.36 1.04
C GLY A 242 22.63 -1.80 -0.42
N PRO A 243 23.00 -0.95 -1.41
CA PRO A 243 22.92 -1.31 -2.83
C PRO A 243 23.73 -2.55 -3.19
N GLY A 244 24.88 -2.78 -2.53
CA GLY A 244 25.78 -3.91 -2.80
C GLY A 244 25.10 -5.27 -2.62
N GLU A 245 24.30 -5.43 -1.57
CA GLU A 245 23.58 -6.69 -1.30
C GLU A 245 22.58 -7.02 -2.43
N ILE A 246 21.88 -6.02 -2.92
CA ILE A 246 20.92 -6.15 -4.03
C ILE A 246 21.67 -6.39 -5.35
N LEU A 247 22.76 -5.68 -5.58
CA LEU A 247 23.61 -5.84 -6.76
C LEU A 247 24.19 -7.27 -6.86
N GLU A 248 24.64 -7.84 -5.74
CA GLU A 248 25.08 -9.22 -5.68
C GLU A 248 23.98 -10.20 -6.10
N ALA A 249 22.74 -9.99 -5.63
CA ALA A 249 21.61 -10.82 -6.05
C ALA A 249 21.29 -10.66 -7.55
N ILE A 250 21.42 -9.43 -8.09
CA ILE A 250 21.25 -9.18 -9.53
C ILE A 250 22.31 -9.93 -10.36
N LYS A 251 23.58 -9.97 -9.89
CA LYS A 251 24.69 -10.59 -10.61
C LYS A 251 24.71 -12.12 -10.57
N ARG A 252 24.14 -12.73 -9.51
CA ARG A 252 24.12 -14.20 -9.31
C ARG A 252 23.20 -14.96 -10.28
N GLY A 253 22.43 -14.32 -11.05
CA GLY A 253 21.57 -14.90 -12.04
C GLY A 253 21.85 -14.36 -13.41
#